data_d8e8d627b2d7c1808f5c2b03af540981
#
_entry.id   d8e8d627b2d7c1808f5c2b03af540981
#
_cell.length_a   1.000
_cell.length_b   1.000
_cell.length_c   1.000
_cell.angle_alpha   90.00
_cell.angle_beta   90.00
_cell.angle_gamma   90.00
#
_symmetry.space_group_name_H-M   'P 1'
#
loop_
_entity.id
_entity.type
_entity.pdbx_description
1 polymer ?
#
loop_
_entity_poly.entity_id
_entity_poly.type
_entity_poly.pdbx_seq_one_letter_code
_entity_poly.pdbx_strand_id
1 'polypeptide(L)'
;MNFCQQRFDCAVALFDAANAQDPNLELVDGDTTPKELFYSIRMSEMLLRFAPEAGEAIRLAVRAQHIQRWKIPRSDFPRTTFGYKQWRSRLYKFHAETAGQLMRKAGYDEE
;
A
#
# COMPACT_ATOMS: atom_id res chain seq x y z
N MET A 1 -0.64 23.97 -2.71
CA MET A 1 0.24 23.40 -1.68
C MET A 1 1.49 22.80 -2.31
N ASN A 2 2.63 23.08 -1.71
CA ASN A 2 3.88 22.58 -2.24
C ASN A 2 4.09 21.11 -1.87
N PHE A 3 4.67 20.36 -2.81
CA PHE A 3 5.07 18.98 -2.59
C PHE A 3 6.23 18.97 -1.60
N CYS A 4 6.07 18.24 -0.48
CA CYS A 4 7.13 18.11 0.51
C CYS A 4 7.86 16.79 0.28
N GLN A 5 8.99 16.84 -0.40
CA GLN A 5 9.73 15.65 -0.77
C GLN A 5 10.19 14.83 0.43
N GLN A 6 10.68 15.48 1.49
CA GLN A 6 11.13 14.79 2.69
C GLN A 6 10.00 13.99 3.34
N ARG A 7 8.84 14.62 3.49
CA ARG A 7 7.68 13.99 4.09
C ARG A 7 7.19 12.83 3.24
N PHE A 8 7.14 13.05 1.93
CA PHE A 8 6.76 12.01 0.97
C PHE A 8 7.70 10.80 1.06
N ASP A 9 9.02 11.05 1.03
CA ASP A 9 10.01 9.97 1.09
C ASP A 9 9.91 9.20 2.40
N CYS A 10 9.64 9.90 3.51
CA CYS A 10 9.45 9.26 4.80
C CYS A 10 8.23 8.34 4.80
N ALA A 11 7.12 8.83 4.24
CA ALA A 11 5.90 8.02 4.16
C ALA A 11 6.11 6.76 3.30
N VAL A 12 6.75 6.92 2.14
CA VAL A 12 7.03 5.79 1.25
C VAL A 12 7.93 4.77 1.96
N ALA A 13 8.96 5.23 2.69
CA ALA A 13 9.83 4.33 3.42
C ALA A 13 9.07 3.55 4.50
N LEU A 14 8.14 4.19 5.19
CA LEU A 14 7.31 3.52 6.20
C LEU A 14 6.36 2.50 5.55
N PHE A 15 5.75 2.84 4.43
CA PHE A 15 4.90 1.91 3.68
C PHE A 15 5.70 0.69 3.24
N ASP A 16 6.89 0.92 2.68
CA ASP A 16 7.72 -0.18 2.17
C ASP A 16 8.22 -1.06 3.31
N ALA A 17 8.59 -0.48 4.45
CA ALA A 17 8.99 -1.25 5.62
C ALA A 17 7.85 -2.13 6.13
N ALA A 18 6.62 -1.60 6.13
CA ALA A 18 5.45 -2.38 6.51
C ALA A 18 5.20 -3.53 5.54
N ASN A 19 5.30 -3.28 4.24
CA ASN A 19 5.08 -4.31 3.22
C ASN A 19 6.24 -5.31 3.15
N ALA A 20 7.42 -4.92 3.58
CA ALA A 20 8.56 -5.85 3.62
C ALA A 20 8.38 -6.97 4.65
N GLN A 21 7.41 -6.83 5.55
CA GLN A 21 7.10 -7.87 6.53
C GLN A 21 6.21 -8.98 5.96
N ASP A 22 5.80 -8.87 4.70
CA ASP A 22 4.94 -9.87 4.05
C ASP A 22 5.62 -11.23 4.06
N PRO A 23 4.99 -12.26 4.67
CA PRO A 23 5.56 -13.61 4.67
C PRO A 23 5.44 -14.31 3.31
N ASN A 24 4.60 -13.76 2.43
CA ASN A 24 4.43 -14.31 1.08
C ASN A 24 5.52 -13.74 0.19
N LEU A 25 6.26 -14.62 -0.45
CA LEU A 25 7.40 -14.21 -1.28
C LEU A 25 7.13 -14.51 -2.74
N GLU A 26 7.73 -13.72 -3.61
CA GLU A 26 7.64 -13.87 -5.05
C GLU A 26 9.04 -13.89 -5.63
N LEU A 27 9.26 -14.75 -6.61
CA LEU A 27 10.56 -14.85 -7.28
C LEU A 27 10.62 -13.78 -8.37
N VAL A 28 11.61 -12.89 -8.28
CA VAL A 28 11.80 -11.81 -9.22
C VAL A 28 13.28 -11.79 -9.61
N ASP A 29 13.55 -12.04 -10.90
CA ASP A 29 14.91 -12.02 -11.43
C ASP A 29 15.89 -12.87 -10.63
N GLY A 30 15.44 -14.04 -10.17
CA GLY A 30 16.28 -14.96 -9.42
C GLY A 30 16.32 -14.74 -7.91
N ASP A 31 15.76 -13.63 -7.43
CA ASP A 31 15.73 -13.30 -6.00
C ASP A 31 14.30 -13.34 -5.46
N THR A 32 14.14 -13.70 -4.18
CA THR A 32 12.84 -13.65 -3.54
C THR A 32 12.60 -12.26 -2.96
N THR A 33 11.37 -11.78 -3.13
CA THR A 33 10.96 -10.45 -2.66
C THR A 33 9.60 -10.55 -1.99
N PRO A 34 9.36 -9.84 -0.88
CA PRO A 34 8.02 -9.82 -0.29
C PRO A 34 6.99 -9.37 -1.32
N LYS A 35 5.92 -10.15 -1.44
CA LYS A 35 4.96 -10.01 -2.54
C LYS A 35 4.30 -8.63 -2.59
N GLU A 36 3.80 -8.14 -1.45
CA GLU A 36 3.12 -6.85 -1.43
C GLU A 36 4.09 -5.68 -1.63
N LEU A 37 5.33 -5.83 -1.18
CA LEU A 37 6.34 -4.80 -1.45
C LEU A 37 6.60 -4.70 -2.95
N PHE A 38 6.80 -5.84 -3.60
CA PHE A 38 7.03 -5.88 -5.05
C PHE A 38 5.84 -5.27 -5.81
N TYR A 39 4.62 -5.65 -5.41
CA TYR A 39 3.41 -5.12 -6.03
C TYR A 39 3.34 -3.60 -5.91
N SER A 40 3.59 -3.07 -4.72
CA SER A 40 3.49 -1.63 -4.47
C SER A 40 4.50 -0.83 -5.29
N ILE A 41 5.72 -1.35 -5.42
CA ILE A 41 6.76 -0.71 -6.23
C ILE A 41 6.37 -0.70 -7.69
N ARG A 42 5.88 -1.84 -8.21
CA ARG A 42 5.44 -1.96 -9.59
C ARG A 42 4.28 -1.01 -9.90
N MET A 43 3.33 -0.87 -8.98
CA MET A 43 2.20 0.02 -9.19
C MET A 43 2.63 1.49 -9.20
N SER A 44 3.60 1.86 -8.36
CA SER A 44 4.16 3.21 -8.38
C SER A 44 4.85 3.51 -9.71
N GLU A 45 5.63 2.55 -10.22
CA GLU A 45 6.30 2.70 -11.52
C GLU A 45 5.29 2.85 -12.64
N MET A 46 4.22 2.05 -12.60
CA MET A 46 3.16 2.11 -13.60
C MET A 46 2.47 3.47 -13.59
N LEU A 47 2.17 3.99 -12.40
CA LEU A 47 1.55 5.31 -12.26
C LEU A 47 2.41 6.39 -12.90
N LEU A 48 3.71 6.40 -12.63
CA LEU A 48 4.61 7.42 -13.18
C LEU A 48 4.75 7.32 -14.69
N ARG A 49 4.61 6.10 -15.23
CA ARG A 49 4.65 5.89 -16.68
C ARG A 49 3.41 6.49 -17.36
N PHE A 50 2.23 6.29 -16.77
CA PHE A 50 0.97 6.72 -17.39
C PHE A 50 0.48 8.09 -16.94
N ALA A 51 0.94 8.55 -15.77
CA ALA A 51 0.55 9.83 -15.22
C ALA A 51 1.73 10.49 -14.51
N PRO A 52 2.75 10.90 -15.28
CA PRO A 52 3.99 11.44 -14.67
C PRO A 52 3.77 12.70 -13.84
N GLU A 53 2.67 13.42 -14.08
CA GLU A 53 2.33 14.62 -13.31
C GLU A 53 1.42 14.35 -12.13
N ALA A 54 1.22 13.07 -11.76
CA ALA A 54 0.39 12.73 -10.60
C ALA A 54 0.92 13.41 -9.33
N GLY A 55 0.00 13.97 -8.56
CA GLY A 55 0.34 14.70 -7.34
C GLY A 55 0.70 13.80 -6.16
N GLU A 56 1.05 14.43 -5.07
CA GLU A 56 1.53 13.76 -3.86
C GLU A 56 0.49 12.76 -3.33
N ALA A 57 -0.77 13.18 -3.21
CA ALA A 57 -1.83 12.32 -2.65
C ALA A 57 -2.03 11.04 -3.46
N ILE A 58 -2.06 11.17 -4.79
CA ILE A 58 -2.26 10.01 -5.67
C ILE A 58 -1.07 9.06 -5.59
N ARG A 59 0.15 9.60 -5.55
CA ARG A 59 1.36 8.78 -5.44
C ARG A 59 1.38 7.99 -4.14
N LEU A 60 0.98 8.60 -3.04
CA LEU A 60 0.91 7.92 -1.75
C LEU A 60 -0.19 6.85 -1.74
N ALA A 61 -1.36 7.18 -2.30
CA ALA A 61 -2.47 6.23 -2.36
C ALA A 61 -2.10 4.97 -3.14
N VAL A 62 -1.42 5.13 -4.28
CA VAL A 62 -1.00 3.99 -5.09
C VAL A 62 0.04 3.15 -4.36
N ARG A 63 1.02 3.79 -3.67
CA ARG A 63 2.05 3.06 -2.95
C ARG A 63 1.50 2.26 -1.79
N ALA A 64 0.46 2.77 -1.12
CA ALA A 64 -0.14 2.12 0.04
C ALA A 64 -1.39 1.30 -0.32
N GLN A 65 -1.70 1.12 -1.58
CA GLN A 65 -2.95 0.56 -2.07
C GLN A 65 -3.32 -0.78 -1.43
N HIS A 66 -2.36 -1.66 -1.21
CA HIS A 66 -2.58 -2.98 -0.61
C HIS A 66 -1.74 -3.17 0.65
N ILE A 67 -1.50 -2.11 1.40
CA ILE A 67 -0.58 -2.16 2.52
C ILE A 67 -0.94 -3.26 3.51
N GLN A 68 0.00 -4.15 3.75
CA GLN A 68 -0.13 -5.28 4.67
C GLN A 68 -1.39 -6.13 4.42
N ARG A 69 -1.76 -6.29 3.15
CA ARG A 69 -2.97 -7.01 2.75
C ARG A 69 -3.09 -8.41 3.35
N TRP A 70 -1.96 -9.09 3.55
CA TRP A 70 -1.95 -10.45 4.08
C TRP A 70 -2.50 -10.56 5.49
N LYS A 71 -2.60 -9.46 6.22
CA LYS A 71 -3.10 -9.48 7.60
C LYS A 71 -4.60 -9.73 7.69
N ILE A 72 -5.32 -9.57 6.57
CA ILE A 72 -6.75 -9.85 6.49
C ILE A 72 -6.97 -10.82 5.33
N PRO A 73 -6.73 -12.13 5.56
CA PRO A 73 -6.84 -13.09 4.46
C PRO A 73 -8.27 -13.33 4.02
N ARG A 74 -8.43 -13.61 2.74
CA ARG A 74 -9.74 -13.93 2.18
C ARG A 74 -10.38 -15.12 2.90
N SER A 75 -9.56 -16.05 3.36
CA SER A 75 -10.03 -17.25 4.02
C SER A 75 -10.74 -17.00 5.36
N ASP A 76 -10.58 -15.82 5.94
CA ASP A 76 -11.28 -15.46 7.17
C ASP A 76 -12.76 -15.13 6.93
N PHE A 77 -13.20 -15.14 5.69
CA PHE A 77 -14.56 -14.77 5.30
C PHE A 77 -15.22 -15.89 4.51
N PRO A 78 -16.56 -16.00 4.55
CA PRO A 78 -17.27 -17.06 3.80
C PRO A 78 -17.00 -16.98 2.29
N ARG A 79 -17.02 -18.14 1.63
CA ARG A 79 -16.81 -18.23 0.19
C ARG A 79 -18.13 -17.99 -0.54
N THR A 80 -18.68 -16.80 -0.37
CA THR A 80 -19.92 -16.35 -0.98
C THR A 80 -19.69 -14.96 -1.53
N THR A 81 -20.61 -14.48 -2.34
CA THR A 81 -20.55 -13.09 -2.83
C THR A 81 -20.59 -12.12 -1.66
N PHE A 82 -21.44 -12.39 -0.67
CA PHE A 82 -21.53 -11.54 0.51
C PHE A 82 -20.21 -11.54 1.30
N GLY A 83 -19.61 -12.72 1.51
CA GLY A 83 -18.33 -12.85 2.20
C GLY A 83 -17.22 -12.11 1.47
N TYR A 84 -17.20 -12.17 0.14
CA TYR A 84 -16.24 -11.43 -0.66
C TYR A 84 -16.39 -9.92 -0.45
N LYS A 85 -17.61 -9.41 -0.44
CA LYS A 85 -17.86 -7.99 -0.22
C LYS A 85 -17.47 -7.55 1.18
N GLN A 86 -17.71 -8.40 2.19
CA GLN A 86 -17.28 -8.13 3.56
C GLN A 86 -15.76 -8.02 3.64
N TRP A 87 -15.06 -8.95 3.01
CA TRP A 87 -13.60 -8.96 2.98
C TRP A 87 -13.07 -7.69 2.30
N ARG A 88 -13.64 -7.31 1.15
CA ARG A 88 -13.21 -6.11 0.44
C ARG A 88 -13.44 -4.86 1.28
N SER A 89 -14.58 -4.75 1.93
CA SER A 89 -14.89 -3.60 2.78
C SER A 89 -13.92 -3.52 3.97
N ARG A 90 -13.63 -4.66 4.58
CA ARG A 90 -12.69 -4.74 5.69
C ARG A 90 -11.29 -4.34 5.24
N LEU A 91 -10.85 -4.78 4.05
CA LEU A 91 -9.57 -4.40 3.48
C LEU A 91 -9.47 -2.90 3.26
N TYR A 92 -10.47 -2.29 2.66
CA TYR A 92 -10.44 -0.84 2.42
C TYR A 92 -10.25 -0.07 3.72
N LYS A 93 -11.00 -0.43 4.74
CA LYS A 93 -10.89 0.23 6.04
C LYS A 93 -9.51 0.02 6.64
N PHE A 94 -9.01 -1.20 6.60
CA PHE A 94 -7.69 -1.55 7.13
C PHE A 94 -6.58 -0.78 6.41
N HIS A 95 -6.62 -0.75 5.08
CA HIS A 95 -5.60 -0.04 4.31
C HIS A 95 -5.61 1.45 4.62
N ALA A 96 -6.81 2.05 4.71
CA ALA A 96 -6.92 3.48 5.00
C ALA A 96 -6.40 3.80 6.39
N GLU A 97 -6.75 3.01 7.40
CA GLU A 97 -6.30 3.22 8.77
C GLU A 97 -4.79 3.04 8.90
N THR A 98 -4.26 1.98 8.30
CA THR A 98 -2.82 1.67 8.38
C THR A 98 -2.01 2.74 7.67
N ALA A 99 -2.39 3.08 6.44
CA ALA A 99 -1.69 4.11 5.69
C ALA A 99 -1.76 5.47 6.40
N GLY A 100 -2.93 5.79 6.96
CA GLY A 100 -3.12 7.04 7.69
C GLY A 100 -2.21 7.15 8.91
N GLN A 101 -2.07 6.06 9.67
CA GLN A 101 -1.19 6.04 10.83
C GLN A 101 0.27 6.28 10.41
N LEU A 102 0.72 5.62 9.35
CA LEU A 102 2.09 5.77 8.87
C LEU A 102 2.33 7.16 8.30
N MET A 103 1.33 7.71 7.61
CA MET A 103 1.44 9.07 7.07
C MET A 103 1.54 10.10 8.19
N ARG A 104 0.80 9.94 9.28
CA ARG A 104 0.91 10.84 10.43
C ARG A 104 2.30 10.77 11.04
N LYS A 105 2.89 9.57 11.14
CA LYS A 105 4.26 9.41 11.59
C LYS A 105 5.25 10.14 10.70
N ALA A 106 4.96 10.23 9.41
CA ALA A 106 5.82 10.91 8.44
C ALA A 106 5.62 12.43 8.45
N GLY A 107 4.62 12.93 9.17
CA GLY A 107 4.40 14.37 9.29
C GLY A 107 3.17 14.88 8.55
N TYR A 108 2.32 14.01 8.03
CA TYR A 108 1.08 14.45 7.38
C TYR A 108 -0.01 14.74 8.40
N ASP A 109 -0.86 15.70 8.07
CA ASP A 109 -2.04 16.04 8.88
C ASP A 109 -3.18 15.02 8.65
N GLU A 110 -4.24 15.15 9.42
CA GLU A 110 -5.40 14.26 9.33
C GLU A 110 -6.09 14.30 7.96
N GLU A 111 -5.93 15.36 7.23
CA GLU A 111 -6.58 15.48 5.92
C GLU A 111 -5.73 14.89 4.82
#